data_a51107c46c9b714d2757607e30ca9e68
#
_entry.id   a51107c46c9b714d2757607e30ca9e68
#
_cell.length_a   1.000
_cell.length_b   1.000
_cell.length_c   1.000
_cell.angle_alpha   90.00
_cell.angle_beta   90.00
_cell.angle_gamma   90.00
#
_symmetry.space_group_name_H-M   'P 1'
#
loop_
_entity.id
_entity.type
_entity.pdbx_description
1 polymer ?
#
loop_
_entity_poly.entity_id
_entity_poly.type
_entity_poly.pdbx_seq_one_letter_code
_entity_poly.pdbx_strand_id
1 'polypeptide(L)' 'MIAIVTIYVNLIKKGMKTIDDVPEKLREDVRTIIENMEGGD' A
#
# COMPACT_ATOMS: atom_id res chain seq x y z
N MET A 1 0.09 15.28 3.23
CA MET A 1 -1.08 14.40 3.11
C MET A 1 -0.77 13.23 2.24
N ILE A 2 -1.01 12.05 2.72
CA ILE A 2 -0.68 10.84 1.98
C ILE A 2 -1.93 10.00 1.73
N ALA A 3 -3.01 10.69 1.36
CA ALA A 3 -4.25 9.98 1.09
C ALA A 3 -4.10 8.98 -0.06
N ILE A 4 -3.25 9.32 -1.04
CA ILE A 4 -3.08 8.44 -2.18
C ILE A 4 -2.41 7.13 -1.77
N VAL A 5 -1.51 7.17 -0.80
CA VAL A 5 -0.88 5.95 -0.30
C VAL A 5 -1.94 5.05 0.34
N THR A 6 -2.82 5.64 1.13
CA THR A 6 -3.89 4.88 1.77
C THR A 6 -4.80 4.23 0.73
N ILE A 7 -5.10 4.96 -0.34
CA ILE A 7 -5.94 4.42 -1.41
C ILE A 7 -5.29 3.20 -2.03
N TYR A 8 -4.01 3.28 -2.32
CA TYR A 8 -3.29 2.14 -2.89
C TYR A 8 -3.28 0.94 -1.94
N VAL A 9 -3.05 1.20 -0.66
CA VAL A 9 -3.06 0.13 0.33
C VAL A 9 -4.40 -0.59 0.32
N ASN A 10 -5.48 0.17 0.30
CA ASN A 10 -6.81 -0.43 0.30
C ASN A 10 -7.05 -1.26 -0.96
N LEU A 11 -6.62 -0.76 -2.12
CA LEU A 11 -6.81 -1.47 -3.37
C LEU A 11 -6.02 -2.77 -3.39
N ILE A 12 -4.83 -2.74 -2.83
CA ILE A 12 -4.00 -3.94 -2.77
C ILE A 12 -4.63 -4.96 -1.82
N LYS A 13 -5.13 -4.52 -0.70
CA LYS A 13 -5.78 -5.42 0.25
C LYS A 13 -6.99 -6.10 -0.36
N LYS A 14 -7.69 -5.40 -1.24
CA LYS A 14 -8.86 -5.96 -1.90
C LYS A 14 -8.50 -6.84 -3.09
N GLY A 15 -7.22 -6.89 -3.45
CA GLY A 15 -6.78 -7.67 -4.58
C GLY A 15 -7.04 -7.02 -5.92
N MET A 16 -7.36 -5.73 -5.92
CA MET A 16 -7.65 -5.02 -7.16
C MET A 16 -6.41 -4.46 -7.81
N LYS A 17 -5.32 -4.32 -7.06
CA LYS A 17 -4.05 -3.86 -7.57
C LYS A 17 -2.93 -4.58 -6.85
N THR A 18 -1.73 -4.51 -7.44
CA THR A 18 -0.55 -5.12 -6.83
C THR A 18 0.45 -4.03 -6.52
N ILE A 19 1.48 -4.40 -5.77
CA ILE A 19 2.53 -3.43 -5.43
C ILE A 19 3.20 -2.90 -6.69
N ASP A 20 3.26 -3.69 -7.75
CA ASP A 20 3.86 -3.25 -9.00
C ASP A 20 3.04 -2.16 -9.68
N ASP A 21 1.75 -2.07 -9.36
CA ASP A 21 0.89 -1.03 -9.92
C ASP A 21 1.10 0.31 -9.24
N VAL A 22 1.80 0.32 -8.10
CA VAL A 22 2.04 1.55 -7.35
C VAL A 22 3.22 2.28 -7.95
N PRO A 23 3.13 3.61 -8.17
CA PRO A 23 4.29 4.37 -8.63
C PRO A 23 5.50 4.12 -7.75
N GLU A 24 6.65 4.08 -8.37
CA GLU A 24 7.88 3.73 -7.66
C GLU A 24 8.10 4.59 -6.42
N LYS A 25 7.79 5.87 -6.53
CA LYS A 25 8.01 6.81 -5.43
C LYS A 25 7.15 6.51 -4.22
N LEU A 26 6.00 5.89 -4.43
CA LEU A 26 5.08 5.58 -3.36
C LEU A 26 5.17 4.13 -2.91
N ARG A 27 5.87 3.31 -3.66
CA ARG A 27 5.88 1.87 -3.43
C ARG A 27 6.42 1.52 -2.06
N GLU A 28 7.48 2.20 -1.66
CA GLU A 28 8.09 1.91 -0.37
C GLU A 28 7.16 2.25 0.78
N ASP A 29 6.47 3.38 0.68
CA ASP A 29 5.51 3.78 1.71
C ASP A 29 4.36 2.80 1.80
N VAL A 30 3.84 2.40 0.64
CA VAL A 30 2.73 1.45 0.61
C VAL A 30 3.17 0.12 1.23
N ARG A 31 4.36 -0.34 0.87
CA ARG A 31 4.85 -1.60 1.40
C ARG A 31 5.00 -1.54 2.92
N THR A 32 5.53 -0.42 3.43
CA THR A 32 5.72 -0.27 4.86
C THR A 32 4.40 -0.34 5.60
N ILE A 33 3.38 0.33 5.06
CA ILE A 33 2.07 0.31 5.71
C ILE A 33 1.49 -1.08 5.71
N ILE A 34 1.59 -1.78 4.59
CA ILE A 34 1.04 -3.13 4.51
C ILE A 34 1.74 -4.06 5.47
N GLU A 35 3.07 -3.95 5.56
CA GLU A 35 3.83 -4.80 6.48
C GLU A 35 3.44 -4.53 7.92
N ASN A 36 3.23 -3.26 8.27
CA ASN A 36 2.82 -2.92 9.63
C ASN A 36 1.45 -3.46 9.95
N MET A 37 0.55 -3.43 8.99
CA MET A 37 -0.80 -3.93 9.21
C MET A 37 -0.79 -5.43 9.44
N GLU A 38 0.01 -6.16 8.68
CA GLU A 38 0.09 -7.61 8.84
C GLU A 38 0.81 -7.98 10.10
N GLY A 39 1.88 -7.28 10.42
CA GLY A 39 2.64 -7.57 11.61
C GLY A 39 1.93 -7.14 12.88
N GLY A 40 1.04 -6.17 12.76
CA GLY A 40 0.35 -5.62 13.91
C GLY A 40 -0.72 -6.53 14.46
N ASP A 41 -1.00 -7.54 13.76
CA ASP A 41 -1.96 -8.50 14.25
C ASP A 41 -1.33 -9.48 15.14
#